data_2008fb4d6f4a9ff34066bbe55cca47e5
#
_entry.id   2008fb4d6f4a9ff34066bbe55cca47e5
#
_cell.length_a   1.000
_cell.length_b   1.000
_cell.length_c   1.000
_cell.angle_alpha   90.00
_cell.angle_beta   90.00
_cell.angle_gamma   90.00
#
_symmetry.space_group_name_H-M   'P 1'
#
loop_
_entity.id
_entity.type
_entity.pdbx_description
1 polymer ?
#
loop_
_entity_poly.entity_id
_entity_poly.type
_entity_poly.pdbx_seq_one_letter_code
_entity_poly.pdbx_strand_id
1 'polypeptide(L)'
;MGIKDIIKIKEVDSDDIEFLYEMLKERDSRINVTHNELPTFNQHKKFFKTNPYDGWYIIMAENNKVGHIHIYDDDRIGWFIKNEYKRFGFVIPAFEKLKKIHPRKKYLGKVNPKNIEAQNLLIKLNFVLKETFSDYLLFEYKN
;
A
#
# COMPACT_ATOMS: atom_id res chain seq x y z
N MET A 1 -21.73 2.61 -13.73
CA MET A 1 -20.69 1.75 -13.16
C MET A 1 -19.78 2.58 -12.27
N GLY A 2 -19.63 2.19 -11.01
CA GLY A 2 -18.83 2.92 -10.06
C GLY A 2 -17.37 2.50 -10.10
N ILE A 3 -16.50 3.28 -9.41
CA ILE A 3 -15.08 3.01 -9.33
C ILE A 3 -14.79 1.60 -8.75
N LYS A 4 -15.65 1.11 -7.84
CA LYS A 4 -15.52 -0.22 -7.25
C LYS A 4 -15.55 -1.34 -8.29
N ASP A 5 -16.27 -1.12 -9.38
CA ASP A 5 -16.48 -2.15 -10.42
C ASP A 5 -15.29 -2.27 -11.35
N ILE A 6 -14.48 -1.21 -11.48
CA ILE A 6 -13.33 -1.24 -12.37
C ILE A 6 -12.01 -1.60 -11.63
N ILE A 7 -12.01 -1.55 -10.30
CA ILE A 7 -10.82 -1.85 -9.52
C ILE A 7 -10.79 -3.32 -9.15
N LYS A 8 -9.66 -3.96 -9.44
CA LYS A 8 -9.37 -5.33 -9.05
C LYS A 8 -8.00 -5.37 -8.39
N ILE A 9 -7.75 -6.38 -7.59
CA ILE A 9 -6.41 -6.65 -7.08
C ILE A 9 -6.00 -8.03 -7.55
N LYS A 10 -4.78 -8.13 -8.08
CA LYS A 10 -4.22 -9.41 -8.51
C LYS A 10 -2.95 -9.69 -7.74
N GLU A 11 -2.75 -10.95 -7.37
CA GLU A 11 -1.55 -11.36 -6.66
C GLU A 11 -0.30 -10.99 -7.45
N VAL A 12 0.70 -10.43 -6.76
CA VAL A 12 1.97 -10.03 -7.37
C VAL A 12 2.73 -11.29 -7.80
N ASP A 13 3.31 -11.25 -9.01
CA ASP A 13 4.17 -12.31 -9.51
C ASP A 13 5.46 -11.72 -10.10
N SER A 14 6.32 -12.59 -10.64
CA SER A 14 7.63 -12.15 -11.15
C SER A 14 7.54 -11.16 -12.31
N ASP A 15 6.43 -11.16 -13.04
CA ASP A 15 6.23 -10.21 -14.15
C ASP A 15 5.97 -8.79 -13.65
N ASP A 16 5.70 -8.61 -12.35
CA ASP A 16 5.40 -7.31 -11.77
C ASP A 16 6.62 -6.62 -11.16
N ILE A 17 7.78 -7.26 -11.13
CA ILE A 17 8.97 -6.74 -10.45
C ILE A 17 9.39 -5.38 -10.99
N GLU A 18 9.42 -5.22 -12.31
CA GLU A 18 9.80 -3.94 -12.92
C GLU A 18 8.83 -2.83 -12.57
N PHE A 19 7.52 -3.11 -12.64
CA PHE A 19 6.49 -2.16 -12.27
C PHE A 19 6.66 -1.70 -10.82
N LEU A 20 6.86 -2.65 -9.91
CA LEU A 20 7.05 -2.34 -8.50
C LEU A 20 8.30 -1.49 -8.28
N TYR A 21 9.37 -1.75 -9.02
CA TYR A 21 10.59 -0.95 -8.92
C TYR A 21 10.38 0.46 -9.44
N GLU A 22 9.67 0.62 -10.55
CA GLU A 22 9.33 1.94 -11.08
C GLU A 22 8.56 2.77 -10.05
N MET A 23 7.67 2.12 -9.30
CA MET A 23 6.93 2.80 -8.24
C MET A 23 7.82 3.23 -7.09
N LEU A 24 8.84 2.44 -6.76
CA LEU A 24 9.82 2.85 -5.75
C LEU A 24 10.55 4.13 -6.16
N LYS A 25 10.84 4.27 -7.45
CA LYS A 25 11.52 5.46 -7.97
C LYS A 25 10.65 6.72 -7.83
N GLU A 26 9.32 6.57 -7.88
CA GLU A 26 8.41 7.71 -7.72
C GLU A 26 8.27 8.14 -6.26
N ARG A 27 8.68 7.30 -5.33
CA ARG A 27 8.49 7.55 -3.90
C ARG A 27 9.42 8.65 -3.41
N ASP A 28 8.86 9.60 -2.68
CA ASP A 28 9.65 10.61 -1.99
C ASP A 28 10.21 10.00 -0.70
N SER A 29 11.53 9.93 -0.59
CA SER A 29 12.21 9.33 0.56
C SER A 29 11.87 10.03 1.88
N ARG A 30 11.48 11.32 1.84
CA ARG A 30 11.11 12.08 3.04
C ARG A 30 9.83 11.61 3.69
N ILE A 31 8.95 10.95 2.95
CA ILE A 31 7.67 10.46 3.47
C ILE A 31 7.67 8.96 3.73
N ASN A 32 8.76 8.28 3.39
CA ASN A 32 8.90 6.83 3.58
C ASN A 32 9.29 6.54 5.05
N VAL A 33 8.64 5.55 5.65
CA VAL A 33 8.88 5.16 7.04
C VAL A 33 10.00 4.14 7.17
N THR A 34 10.13 3.22 6.21
CA THR A 34 10.99 2.04 6.34
C THR A 34 12.26 2.10 5.50
N HIS A 35 12.27 2.86 4.41
CA HIS A 35 13.42 2.95 3.51
C HIS A 35 13.72 4.41 3.18
N ASN A 36 14.91 4.88 3.55
CA ASN A 36 15.33 6.25 3.28
C ASN A 36 16.02 6.40 1.92
N GLU A 37 16.47 5.30 1.33
CA GLU A 37 17.20 5.28 0.07
C GLU A 37 16.56 4.29 -0.90
N LEU A 38 16.66 4.62 -2.19
CA LEU A 38 16.19 3.73 -3.23
C LEU A 38 17.12 2.52 -3.32
N PRO A 39 16.61 1.29 -3.16
CA PRO A 39 17.45 0.11 -3.38
C PRO A 39 17.79 -0.04 -4.86
N THR A 40 18.86 -0.77 -5.16
CA THR A 40 19.18 -1.14 -6.54
C THR A 40 18.14 -2.12 -7.05
N PHE A 41 18.04 -2.28 -8.38
CA PHE A 41 17.12 -3.26 -8.96
C PHE A 41 17.41 -4.68 -8.46
N ASN A 42 18.69 -5.04 -8.32
CA ASN A 42 19.05 -6.36 -7.80
C ASN A 42 18.65 -6.55 -6.34
N GLN A 43 18.80 -5.52 -5.52
CA GLN A 43 18.32 -5.55 -4.13
C GLN A 43 16.81 -5.72 -4.08
N HIS A 44 16.09 -5.02 -4.95
CA HIS A 44 14.64 -5.13 -5.03
C HIS A 44 14.19 -6.53 -5.46
N LYS A 45 14.89 -7.14 -6.43
CA LYS A 45 14.62 -8.52 -6.85
C LYS A 45 14.82 -9.50 -5.71
N LYS A 46 15.88 -9.31 -4.92
CA LYS A 46 16.13 -10.15 -3.74
C LYS A 46 15.01 -9.98 -2.71
N PHE A 47 14.59 -8.75 -2.46
CA PHE A 47 13.49 -8.46 -1.55
C PHE A 47 12.22 -9.17 -1.99
N PHE A 48 11.90 -9.09 -3.28
CA PHE A 48 10.74 -9.77 -3.84
C PHE A 48 10.78 -11.28 -3.55
N LYS A 49 11.95 -11.90 -3.73
CA LYS A 49 12.12 -13.34 -3.54
C LYS A 49 11.97 -13.80 -2.09
N THR A 50 12.11 -12.88 -1.13
CA THR A 50 11.91 -13.22 0.29
C THR A 50 10.46 -13.41 0.67
N ASN A 51 9.53 -13.08 -0.23
CA ASN A 51 8.09 -13.15 0.03
C ASN A 51 7.74 -12.39 1.31
N PRO A 52 7.97 -11.05 1.33
CA PRO A 52 8.01 -10.28 2.57
C PRO A 52 6.64 -10.00 3.21
N TYR A 53 5.55 -10.28 2.51
CA TYR A 53 4.20 -9.96 2.98
C TYR A 53 3.34 -11.20 3.03
N ASP A 54 2.32 -11.19 3.92
CA ASP A 54 1.27 -12.20 3.93
C ASP A 54 0.47 -12.16 2.63
N GLY A 55 0.23 -10.97 2.12
CA GLY A 55 -0.41 -10.77 0.84
C GLY A 55 0.15 -9.54 0.14
N TRP A 56 0.33 -9.63 -1.17
CA TRP A 56 0.88 -8.54 -1.96
C TRP A 56 0.18 -8.53 -3.31
N TYR A 57 -0.48 -7.43 -3.63
CA TYR A 57 -1.38 -7.35 -4.79
C TYR A 57 -1.12 -6.11 -5.61
N ILE A 58 -1.18 -6.28 -6.92
CA ILE A 58 -1.22 -5.15 -7.84
C ILE A 58 -2.65 -4.63 -7.89
N ILE A 59 -2.81 -3.32 -7.78
CA ILE A 59 -4.11 -2.68 -7.97
C ILE A 59 -4.29 -2.41 -9.45
N MET A 60 -5.35 -2.98 -10.02
CA MET A 60 -5.67 -2.84 -11.44
C MET A 60 -6.91 -1.97 -11.59
N ALA A 61 -6.81 -0.95 -12.44
CA ALA A 61 -7.98 -0.18 -12.91
C ALA A 61 -8.21 -0.61 -14.36
N GLU A 62 -9.21 -1.46 -14.56
CA GLU A 62 -9.41 -2.17 -15.83
C GLU A 62 -8.16 -2.95 -16.19
N ASN A 63 -7.46 -2.61 -17.28
CA ASN A 63 -6.27 -3.30 -17.71
C ASN A 63 -4.97 -2.61 -17.31
N ASN A 64 -5.07 -1.53 -16.51
CA ASN A 64 -3.91 -0.72 -16.13
C ASN A 64 -3.45 -1.03 -14.71
N LYS A 65 -2.16 -1.24 -14.53
CA LYS A 65 -1.55 -1.35 -13.22
C LYS A 65 -1.41 0.07 -12.66
N VAL A 66 -2.10 0.35 -11.56
CA VAL A 66 -2.13 1.72 -10.99
C VAL A 66 -1.41 1.83 -9.65
N GLY A 67 -1.13 0.70 -9.01
CA GLY A 67 -0.46 0.69 -7.73
C GLY A 67 -0.34 -0.70 -7.16
N HIS A 68 0.02 -0.78 -5.88
CA HIS A 68 0.00 -2.04 -5.15
C HIS A 68 -0.49 -1.83 -3.73
N ILE A 69 -0.94 -2.91 -3.11
CA ILE A 69 -1.37 -2.95 -1.72
C ILE A 69 -0.88 -4.25 -1.11
N HIS A 70 -0.49 -4.20 0.15
CA HIS A 70 0.05 -5.37 0.82
C HIS A 70 -0.37 -5.41 2.29
N ILE A 71 -0.30 -6.60 2.88
CA ILE A 71 -0.59 -6.82 4.29
C ILE A 71 0.51 -7.70 4.89
N TYR A 72 0.97 -7.30 6.07
CA TYR A 72 1.96 -8.05 6.85
C TYR A 72 1.25 -9.05 7.78
N ASP A 73 2.03 -9.96 8.35
CA ASP A 73 1.52 -10.93 9.31
C ASP A 73 1.10 -10.32 10.65
N ASP A 74 1.51 -9.07 10.91
CA ASP A 74 1.15 -8.32 12.13
C ASP A 74 -0.02 -7.35 11.91
N ASP A 75 -0.83 -7.56 10.87
CA ASP A 75 -2.02 -6.79 10.52
C ASP A 75 -1.75 -5.42 9.91
N ARG A 76 -0.48 -5.03 9.75
CA ARG A 76 -0.16 -3.76 9.07
C ARG A 76 -0.47 -3.87 7.59
N ILE A 77 -1.03 -2.80 7.03
CA ILE A 77 -1.23 -2.67 5.60
C ILE A 77 -0.36 -1.55 5.06
N GLY A 78 -0.06 -1.62 3.77
CA GLY A 78 0.63 -0.54 3.07
C GLY A 78 0.18 -0.52 1.64
N TRP A 79 0.37 0.61 0.99
CA TRP A 79 0.00 0.77 -0.41
C TRP A 79 0.90 1.81 -1.06
N PHE A 80 0.87 1.79 -2.39
CA PHE A 80 1.46 2.86 -3.18
C PHE A 80 0.66 2.98 -4.48
N ILE A 81 0.36 4.22 -4.88
CA ILE A 81 -0.34 4.52 -6.14
C ILE A 81 0.61 5.33 -7.02
N LYS A 82 0.69 4.98 -8.31
CA LYS A 82 1.46 5.76 -9.27
C LYS A 82 0.98 7.21 -9.26
N ASN A 83 1.92 8.14 -9.39
CA ASN A 83 1.62 9.57 -9.31
C ASN A 83 0.48 9.99 -10.23
N GLU A 84 0.46 9.47 -11.47
CA GLU A 84 -0.60 9.82 -12.45
C GLU A 84 -1.99 9.34 -12.07
N TYR A 85 -2.08 8.38 -11.13
CA TYR A 85 -3.36 7.79 -10.71
C TYR A 85 -3.76 8.19 -9.30
N LYS A 86 -3.01 9.07 -8.66
CA LYS A 86 -3.39 9.60 -7.34
C LYS A 86 -4.65 10.45 -7.49
N ARG A 87 -5.40 10.62 -6.41
CA ARG A 87 -6.63 11.42 -6.36
C ARG A 87 -7.88 10.74 -6.93
N PHE A 88 -7.76 9.55 -7.51
CA PHE A 88 -8.94 8.81 -7.99
C PHE A 88 -9.57 7.95 -6.90
N GLY A 89 -8.93 7.82 -5.73
CA GLY A 89 -9.47 7.04 -4.63
C GLY A 89 -9.39 5.54 -4.84
N PHE A 90 -8.45 5.06 -5.63
CA PHE A 90 -8.33 3.63 -5.97
C PHE A 90 -7.99 2.74 -4.79
N VAL A 91 -7.34 3.29 -3.74
CA VAL A 91 -7.00 2.51 -2.54
C VAL A 91 -8.25 2.07 -1.78
N ILE A 92 -9.32 2.86 -1.82
CA ILE A 92 -10.54 2.56 -1.08
C ILE A 92 -11.15 1.22 -1.51
N PRO A 93 -11.48 1.01 -2.79
CA PRO A 93 -11.98 -0.31 -3.22
C PRO A 93 -10.92 -1.41 -3.13
N ALA A 94 -9.63 -1.08 -3.29
CA ALA A 94 -8.57 -2.07 -3.14
C ALA A 94 -8.51 -2.60 -1.71
N PHE A 95 -8.61 -1.74 -0.71
CA PHE A 95 -8.64 -2.15 0.69
C PHE A 95 -9.87 -3.01 1.00
N GLU A 96 -11.03 -2.64 0.46
CA GLU A 96 -12.24 -3.45 0.64
C GLU A 96 -12.04 -4.88 0.14
N LYS A 97 -11.38 -5.03 -1.01
CA LYS A 97 -11.08 -6.34 -1.58
C LYS A 97 -10.02 -7.08 -0.77
N LEU A 98 -9.01 -6.36 -0.28
CA LEU A 98 -7.96 -6.94 0.56
C LEU A 98 -8.56 -7.53 1.85
N LYS A 99 -9.51 -6.82 2.47
CA LYS A 99 -10.17 -7.29 3.69
C LYS A 99 -10.94 -8.60 3.46
N LYS A 100 -11.47 -8.80 2.27
CA LYS A 100 -12.18 -10.04 1.94
C LYS A 100 -11.24 -11.22 1.80
N ILE A 101 -10.05 -10.99 1.25
CA ILE A 101 -9.03 -12.04 1.06
C ILE A 101 -8.31 -12.34 2.37
N HIS A 102 -8.03 -11.30 3.16
CA HIS A 102 -7.32 -11.40 4.43
C HIS A 102 -8.15 -10.79 5.55
N PRO A 103 -9.22 -11.51 6.00
CA PRO A 103 -10.02 -11.00 7.11
C PRO A 103 -9.24 -11.02 8.42
N ARG A 104 -9.23 -9.91 9.11
CA ARG A 104 -8.54 -9.71 10.39
C ARG A 104 -9.46 -8.99 11.36
N LYS A 105 -9.22 -9.14 12.65
CA LYS A 105 -9.97 -8.41 13.67
C LYS A 105 -9.69 -6.92 13.61
N LYS A 106 -8.48 -6.57 13.21
CA LYS A 106 -8.04 -5.18 13.07
C LYS A 106 -7.03 -5.07 11.95
N TYR A 107 -6.84 -3.86 11.47
CA TYR A 107 -5.79 -3.54 10.50
C TYR A 107 -5.05 -2.31 11.02
N LEU A 108 -3.74 -2.25 10.77
CA LEU A 108 -2.88 -1.18 11.26
C LEU A 108 -2.29 -0.42 10.07
N GLY A 109 -2.18 0.90 10.22
CA GLY A 109 -1.51 1.76 9.26
C GLY A 109 -0.39 2.51 9.94
N LYS A 110 0.84 2.34 9.47
CA LYS A 110 2.01 3.02 9.97
C LYS A 110 2.42 4.07 8.93
N VAL A 111 2.45 5.33 9.32
CA VAL A 111 2.66 6.41 8.36
C VAL A 111 3.61 7.47 8.92
N ASN A 112 4.44 8.03 8.03
CA ASN A 112 5.33 9.13 8.38
C ASN A 112 4.50 10.37 8.72
N PRO A 113 4.81 11.09 9.81
CA PRO A 113 4.06 12.30 10.18
C PRO A 113 4.04 13.38 9.10
N LYS A 114 4.99 13.37 8.17
CA LYS A 114 5.05 14.31 7.06
C LYS A 114 4.16 13.92 5.89
N ASN A 115 3.68 12.68 5.87
CA ASN A 115 2.84 12.17 4.77
C ASN A 115 1.37 12.46 5.06
N ILE A 116 0.98 13.70 4.84
CA ILE A 116 -0.40 14.17 5.10
C ILE A 116 -1.39 13.44 4.20
N GLU A 117 -1.00 13.18 2.96
CA GLU A 117 -1.85 12.51 1.98
C GLU A 117 -2.27 11.11 2.47
N ALA A 118 -1.31 10.32 2.97
CA ALA A 118 -1.60 8.99 3.51
C ALA A 118 -2.43 9.06 4.80
N GLN A 119 -2.18 10.05 5.66
CA GLN A 119 -2.98 10.25 6.87
C GLN A 119 -4.44 10.51 6.52
N ASN A 120 -4.68 11.41 5.56
CA ASN A 120 -6.04 11.73 5.13
C ASN A 120 -6.73 10.52 4.51
N LEU A 121 -6.00 9.69 3.76
CA LEU A 121 -6.56 8.49 3.17
C LEU A 121 -6.94 7.47 4.25
N LEU A 122 -6.08 7.28 5.26
CA LEU A 122 -6.40 6.38 6.37
C LEU A 122 -7.68 6.82 7.09
N ILE A 123 -7.86 8.13 7.28
CA ILE A 123 -9.07 8.67 7.89
C ILE A 123 -10.29 8.36 7.01
N LYS A 124 -10.16 8.52 5.70
CA LYS A 124 -11.24 8.17 4.76
C LYS A 124 -11.58 6.69 4.78
N LEU A 125 -10.59 5.84 5.07
CA LEU A 125 -10.80 4.39 5.19
C LEU A 125 -11.36 4.00 6.56
N ASN A 126 -11.67 4.99 7.42
CA ASN A 126 -12.20 4.80 8.78
C ASN A 126 -11.17 4.26 9.77
N PHE A 127 -9.91 4.48 9.52
CA PHE A 127 -8.87 4.27 10.53
C PHE A 127 -8.87 5.43 11.51
N VAL A 128 -8.50 5.15 12.74
CA VAL A 128 -8.40 6.14 13.83
C VAL A 128 -6.96 6.17 14.32
N LEU A 129 -6.46 7.36 14.60
CA LEU A 129 -5.12 7.52 15.17
C LEU A 129 -5.09 6.88 16.55
N LYS A 130 -4.23 5.89 16.73
CA LYS A 130 -4.10 5.13 17.97
C LYS A 130 -2.95 5.63 18.82
N GLU A 131 -1.81 5.91 18.21
CA GLU A 131 -0.59 6.29 18.92
C GLU A 131 0.32 7.14 18.05
N THR A 132 1.04 8.07 18.69
CA THR A 132 2.01 8.92 18.01
C THR A 132 3.40 8.60 18.55
N PHE A 133 4.31 8.25 17.63
CA PHE A 133 5.72 8.02 17.94
C PHE A 133 6.54 9.16 17.30
N SER A 134 7.82 9.24 17.64
CA SER A 134 8.69 10.33 17.14
C SER A 134 8.86 10.27 15.61
N ASP A 135 8.90 9.08 15.05
CA ASP A 135 9.20 8.87 13.62
C ASP A 135 8.02 8.34 12.81
N TYR A 136 6.91 7.96 13.45
CA TYR A 136 5.71 7.54 12.74
C TYR A 136 4.44 7.69 13.57
N LEU A 137 3.29 7.66 12.87
CA LEU A 137 1.96 7.61 13.46
C LEU A 137 1.38 6.22 13.24
N LEU A 138 0.67 5.69 14.23
CA LEU A 138 -0.01 4.41 14.12
C LEU A 138 -1.51 4.61 14.12
N PHE A 139 -2.15 4.19 13.03
CA PHE A 139 -3.60 4.21 12.86
C PHE A 139 -4.15 2.80 12.97
N GLU A 140 -5.38 2.66 13.42
CA GLU A 140 -6.04 1.37 13.58
C GLU A 140 -7.44 1.40 13.00
N TYR A 141 -7.79 0.34 12.27
CA TYR A 141 -9.14 0.05 11.81
C TYR A 141 -9.61 -1.22 12.52
N LYS A 142 -10.77 -1.15 13.17
CA LYS A 142 -11.38 -2.32 13.81
C LYS A 142 -12.54 -2.81 12.96
N ASN A 143 -12.53 -4.09 12.71
CA ASN A 143 -13.58 -4.75 11.94
C ASN A 143 -14.80 -5.01 12.80
#